data_875861b4b867f99e95e954892594f3b5
#
_entry.id   875861b4b867f99e95e954892594f3b5
#
_cell.length_a   1.000
_cell.length_b   1.000
_cell.length_c   1.000
_cell.angle_alpha   90.00
_cell.angle_beta   90.00
_cell.angle_gamma   90.00
#
_symmetry.space_group_name_H-M   'P 1'
#
loop_
_entity.id
_entity.type
_entity.pdbx_description
1 polymer ?
#
loop_
_entity_poly.entity_id
_entity_poly.type
_entity_poly.pdbx_seq_one_letter_code
_entity_poly.pdbx_strand_id
1 'polypeptide(L)'
;AERICGIFTPHMVPLDDRGRIDEDELRRYIDWLIDRGVHGLYPNGSTGEFTRFTPEERRRIIHIVCSQAGGRVPVLAGAAEANVRETLRACETYAGYGARAVAIVSPFYYRLSPESVYAYFREIALASPIDVTLYNIPMFASPIDVPTLRRLAEFPRIVGIKDSSGDVAMMMRMIRAVRPSRPDFCFLAGWDVVLVPMLLAGCDGGTNATSGVVPELTRKLYDLTRAGQIEAAMRLQFRLLELFDTMLYSADFPEGFRAGVELRGFRMGQSRQPLSESQRIDRAGLSRLLQCLLAEFGFVETPPEGCPPRTGDLSQDRIQQITAAVIAELRRQRAI
;
A
#
# COMPACT_ATOMS: atom_id res chain seq x y z
N ALA A 1 -2.54 14.42 -18.74
CA ALA A 1 -1.72 13.49 -17.96
C ALA A 1 -2.52 12.22 -17.70
N GLU A 2 -1.87 11.07 -17.75
CA GLU A 2 -2.50 9.77 -17.50
C GLU A 2 -3.10 9.73 -16.09
N ARG A 3 -4.29 9.13 -15.96
CA ARG A 3 -5.01 9.03 -14.69
C ARG A 3 -4.25 8.13 -13.71
N ILE A 4 -4.10 8.58 -12.46
CA ILE A 4 -3.51 7.77 -11.40
C ILE A 4 -4.53 6.68 -10.99
N CYS A 5 -4.24 5.42 -11.30
CA CYS A 5 -5.11 4.28 -10.96
C CYS A 5 -4.28 3.00 -10.81
N GLY A 6 -4.85 2.00 -10.14
CA GLY A 6 -4.15 0.73 -9.88
C GLY A 6 -3.40 0.72 -8.55
N ILE A 7 -2.45 -0.20 -8.41
CA ILE A 7 -1.69 -0.42 -7.17
C ILE A 7 -0.38 0.37 -7.22
N PHE A 8 -0.25 1.34 -6.33
CA PHE A 8 0.98 2.09 -6.08
C PHE A 8 1.65 1.55 -4.81
N THR A 9 2.84 1.01 -4.95
CA THR A 9 3.52 0.31 -3.86
C THR A 9 4.31 1.26 -2.96
N PRO A 10 3.91 1.40 -1.68
CA PRO A 10 4.68 2.13 -0.67
C PRO A 10 5.83 1.24 -0.20
N HIS A 11 6.87 1.16 -0.99
CA HIS A 11 7.96 0.22 -0.78
C HIS A 11 8.90 0.60 0.36
N MET A 12 9.53 -0.42 0.93
CA MET A 12 10.59 -0.30 1.93
C MET A 12 11.86 0.26 1.29
N VAL A 13 12.80 0.68 2.15
CA VAL A 13 14.16 1.09 1.73
C VAL A 13 15.15 0.11 2.32
N PRO A 14 15.88 -0.66 1.49
CA PRO A 14 16.99 -1.49 1.93
C PRO A 14 18.13 -0.65 2.54
N LEU A 15 18.70 -1.17 3.61
CA LEU A 15 19.81 -0.56 4.30
C LEU A 15 20.98 -1.55 4.36
N ASP A 16 22.21 -1.05 4.45
CA ASP A 16 23.38 -1.86 4.74
C ASP A 16 23.52 -2.16 6.24
N ASP A 17 24.57 -2.92 6.61
CA ASP A 17 24.85 -3.27 7.99
C ASP A 17 25.24 -2.07 8.88
N ARG A 18 25.44 -0.89 8.28
CA ARG A 18 25.70 0.38 8.97
C ARG A 18 24.48 1.31 8.98
N GLY A 19 23.31 0.84 8.53
CA GLY A 19 22.08 1.61 8.45
C GLY A 19 22.09 2.70 7.36
N ARG A 20 22.96 2.59 6.36
CA ARG A 20 22.99 3.49 5.19
C ARG A 20 22.12 2.87 4.07
N ILE A 21 21.59 3.71 3.19
CA ILE A 21 20.81 3.27 2.03
C ILE A 21 21.68 2.34 1.16
N ASP A 22 21.24 1.08 0.98
CA ASP A 22 21.81 0.13 0.03
C ASP A 22 21.17 0.39 -1.34
N GLU A 23 21.86 1.21 -2.14
CA GLU A 23 21.32 1.66 -3.43
C GLU A 23 21.14 0.52 -4.42
N ASP A 24 22.10 -0.40 -4.50
CA ASP A 24 22.05 -1.52 -5.44
C ASP A 24 20.87 -2.46 -5.09
N GLU A 25 20.68 -2.74 -3.82
CA GLU A 25 19.57 -3.56 -3.37
C GLU A 25 18.21 -2.85 -3.55
N LEU A 26 18.17 -1.53 -3.33
CA LEU A 26 16.97 -0.73 -3.61
C LEU A 26 16.62 -0.80 -5.11
N ARG A 27 17.58 -0.65 -6.02
CA ARG A 27 17.37 -0.75 -7.46
C ARG A 27 16.86 -2.14 -7.86
N ARG A 28 17.44 -3.20 -7.31
CA ARG A 28 16.99 -4.59 -7.52
C ARG A 28 15.55 -4.80 -7.04
N TYR A 29 15.21 -4.23 -5.89
CA TYR A 29 13.88 -4.33 -5.33
C TYR A 29 12.84 -3.57 -6.18
N ILE A 30 13.18 -2.38 -6.68
CA ILE A 30 12.32 -1.62 -7.59
C ILE A 30 12.04 -2.39 -8.88
N ASP A 31 13.08 -2.96 -9.52
CA ASP A 31 12.91 -3.77 -10.72
C ASP A 31 11.98 -4.95 -10.47
N TRP A 32 12.19 -5.67 -9.37
CA TRP A 32 11.34 -6.79 -9.00
C TRP A 32 9.87 -6.39 -8.80
N LEU A 33 9.60 -5.25 -8.14
CA LEU A 33 8.23 -4.75 -7.97
C LEU A 33 7.56 -4.46 -9.32
N ILE A 34 8.29 -3.81 -10.23
CA ILE A 34 7.80 -3.48 -11.57
C ILE A 34 7.52 -4.77 -12.38
N ASP A 35 8.46 -5.73 -12.35
CA ASP A 35 8.34 -7.01 -13.06
C ASP A 35 7.18 -7.87 -12.52
N ARG A 36 6.82 -7.71 -11.24
CA ARG A 36 5.65 -8.32 -10.61
C ARG A 36 4.34 -7.57 -10.87
N GLY A 37 4.38 -6.50 -11.66
CA GLY A 37 3.22 -5.87 -12.25
C GLY A 37 2.52 -4.82 -11.38
N VAL A 38 3.24 -4.17 -10.44
CA VAL A 38 2.68 -2.99 -9.77
C VAL A 38 2.41 -1.87 -10.77
N HIS A 39 1.38 -1.09 -10.55
CA HIS A 39 1.01 0.00 -11.47
C HIS A 39 1.81 1.27 -11.23
N GLY A 40 2.43 1.40 -10.07
CA GLY A 40 3.26 2.54 -9.72
C GLY A 40 4.01 2.33 -8.42
N LEU A 41 4.88 3.28 -8.11
CA LEU A 41 5.71 3.28 -6.90
C LEU A 41 5.38 4.48 -6.03
N TYR A 42 5.48 4.28 -4.71
CA TYR A 42 5.24 5.32 -3.71
C TYR A 42 6.40 5.34 -2.69
N PRO A 43 7.60 5.84 -3.06
CA PRO A 43 8.73 6.02 -2.15
C PRO A 43 8.45 7.09 -1.09
N ASN A 44 9.17 7.03 0.03
CA ASN A 44 9.05 7.97 1.16
C ASN A 44 7.63 8.07 1.74
N GLY A 45 6.86 6.97 1.72
CA GLY A 45 5.64 6.84 2.49
C GLY A 45 5.92 6.38 3.93
N SER A 46 4.84 6.13 4.71
CA SER A 46 4.96 5.59 6.08
C SER A 46 5.66 4.24 6.10
N THR A 47 5.31 3.33 5.19
CA THR A 47 5.96 2.02 5.04
C THR A 47 7.44 2.16 4.65
N GLY A 48 7.78 3.18 3.87
CA GLY A 48 9.15 3.54 3.50
C GLY A 48 9.90 4.33 4.58
N GLU A 49 9.35 4.45 5.79
CA GLU A 49 9.99 5.00 6.98
C GLU A 49 10.52 6.45 6.79
N PHE A 50 9.82 7.28 6.02
CA PHE A 50 10.33 8.60 5.61
C PHE A 50 10.81 9.48 6.77
N THR A 51 10.20 9.36 7.95
CA THR A 51 10.58 10.13 9.16
C THR A 51 11.94 9.71 9.73
N ARG A 52 12.48 8.54 9.35
CA ARG A 52 13.76 8.00 9.80
C ARG A 52 14.93 8.36 8.87
N PHE A 53 14.66 9.11 7.81
CA PHE A 53 15.64 9.60 6.84
C PHE A 53 15.76 11.10 6.91
N THR A 54 16.99 11.61 6.72
CA THR A 54 17.22 13.06 6.57
C THR A 54 16.59 13.58 5.28
N PRO A 55 16.36 14.90 5.15
CA PRO A 55 15.86 15.47 3.89
C PRO A 55 16.73 15.12 2.68
N GLU A 56 18.06 15.08 2.84
CA GLU A 56 19.03 14.71 1.79
C GLU A 56 18.85 13.25 1.39
N GLU A 57 18.70 12.35 2.35
CA GLU A 57 18.45 10.93 2.10
C GLU A 57 17.11 10.70 1.41
N ARG A 58 16.06 11.41 1.83
CA ARG A 58 14.75 11.35 1.15
C ARG A 58 14.84 11.77 -0.31
N ARG A 59 15.58 12.86 -0.61
CA ARG A 59 15.84 13.28 -2.00
C ARG A 59 16.60 12.21 -2.76
N ARG A 60 17.63 11.61 -2.14
CA ARG A 60 18.40 10.52 -2.75
C ARG A 60 17.52 9.30 -3.06
N ILE A 61 16.66 8.88 -2.13
CA ILE A 61 15.70 7.77 -2.35
C ILE A 61 14.82 8.05 -3.56
N ILE A 62 14.20 9.24 -3.64
CA ILE A 62 13.36 9.60 -4.79
C ILE A 62 14.16 9.60 -6.09
N HIS A 63 15.36 10.15 -6.09
CA HIS A 63 16.23 10.14 -7.28
C HIS A 63 16.53 8.71 -7.75
N ILE A 64 16.92 7.81 -6.84
CA ILE A 64 17.17 6.40 -7.16
C ILE A 64 15.94 5.75 -7.74
N VAL A 65 14.77 5.92 -7.10
CA VAL A 65 13.52 5.29 -7.52
C VAL A 65 13.05 5.81 -8.87
N CYS A 66 13.03 7.13 -9.09
CA CYS A 66 12.65 7.72 -10.39
C CYS A 66 13.61 7.28 -11.51
N SER A 67 14.91 7.32 -11.24
CA SER A 67 15.95 6.87 -12.17
C SER A 67 15.81 5.39 -12.51
N GLN A 68 15.57 4.52 -11.51
CA GLN A 68 15.41 3.08 -11.72
C GLN A 68 14.10 2.74 -12.39
N ALA A 69 13.01 3.42 -12.04
CA ALA A 69 11.73 3.23 -12.72
C ALA A 69 11.83 3.57 -14.22
N GLY A 70 12.62 4.59 -14.58
CA GLY A 70 12.94 4.92 -15.98
C GLY A 70 11.70 5.13 -16.86
N GLY A 71 10.60 5.62 -16.27
CA GLY A 71 9.33 5.81 -16.97
C GLY A 71 8.50 4.53 -17.19
N ARG A 72 8.96 3.35 -16.74
CA ARG A 72 8.20 2.08 -16.86
C ARG A 72 6.89 2.12 -16.09
N VAL A 73 6.89 2.77 -14.93
CA VAL A 73 5.72 3.02 -14.09
C VAL A 73 5.79 4.42 -13.47
N PRO A 74 4.64 5.08 -13.19
CA PRO A 74 4.63 6.37 -12.53
C PRO A 74 5.09 6.27 -11.08
N VAL A 75 5.75 7.35 -10.60
CA VAL A 75 6.22 7.49 -9.22
C VAL A 75 5.41 8.60 -8.53
N LEU A 76 4.75 8.26 -7.43
CA LEU A 76 4.14 9.21 -6.48
C LEU A 76 5.14 9.44 -5.36
N ALA A 77 5.90 10.54 -5.43
CA ALA A 77 7.00 10.81 -4.51
C ALA A 77 6.48 11.38 -3.18
N GLY A 78 6.74 10.69 -2.07
CA GLY A 78 6.43 11.22 -0.74
C GLY A 78 7.24 12.48 -0.44
N ALA A 79 6.54 13.61 -0.27
CA ALA A 79 7.14 14.93 -0.05
C ALA A 79 6.71 15.55 1.30
N ALA A 80 6.41 14.70 2.29
CA ALA A 80 5.99 15.13 3.62
C ALA A 80 7.21 15.58 4.43
N GLU A 81 7.41 16.87 4.50
CA GLU A 81 8.44 17.51 5.31
C GLU A 81 7.85 18.15 6.57
N ALA A 82 8.71 18.52 7.53
CA ALA A 82 8.25 19.10 8.80
C ALA A 82 7.63 20.50 8.67
N ASN A 83 7.89 21.18 7.57
CA ASN A 83 7.34 22.51 7.29
C ASN A 83 7.07 22.73 5.80
N VAL A 84 6.20 23.71 5.49
CA VAL A 84 5.74 23.98 4.13
C VAL A 84 6.87 24.37 3.16
N ARG A 85 7.90 25.07 3.63
CA ARG A 85 9.02 25.51 2.78
C ARG A 85 9.84 24.30 2.30
N GLU A 86 10.15 23.38 3.20
CA GLU A 86 10.86 22.13 2.82
C GLU A 86 9.98 21.23 1.95
N THR A 87 8.66 21.19 2.20
CA THR A 87 7.71 20.48 1.34
C THR A 87 7.73 21.04 -0.08
N LEU A 88 7.72 22.36 -0.26
CA LEU A 88 7.79 22.99 -1.58
C LEU A 88 9.13 22.75 -2.28
N ARG A 89 10.24 22.82 -1.55
CA ARG A 89 11.58 22.45 -2.10
C ARG A 89 11.61 20.98 -2.56
N ALA A 90 10.99 20.07 -1.80
CA ALA A 90 10.84 18.67 -2.21
C ALA A 90 9.99 18.57 -3.49
N CYS A 91 8.88 19.28 -3.61
CA CYS A 91 8.06 19.34 -4.82
C CYS A 91 8.85 19.77 -6.05
N GLU A 92 9.65 20.85 -5.94
CA GLU A 92 10.53 21.35 -7.01
C GLU A 92 11.58 20.29 -7.39
N THR A 93 12.24 19.70 -6.39
CA THR A 93 13.29 18.70 -6.60
C THR A 93 12.72 17.43 -7.28
N TYR A 94 11.58 16.94 -6.82
CA TYR A 94 10.98 15.71 -7.32
C TYR A 94 10.35 15.88 -8.71
N ALA A 95 9.86 17.09 -9.02
CA ALA A 95 9.50 17.45 -10.40
C ALA A 95 10.70 17.31 -11.33
N GLY A 96 11.87 17.81 -10.92
CA GLY A 96 13.13 17.67 -11.66
C GLY A 96 13.62 16.23 -11.84
N TYR A 97 13.26 15.32 -10.93
CA TYR A 97 13.59 13.89 -11.03
C TYR A 97 12.58 13.09 -11.89
N GLY A 98 11.53 13.72 -12.39
CA GLY A 98 10.54 13.08 -13.24
C GLY A 98 9.44 12.32 -12.49
N ALA A 99 9.20 12.64 -11.22
CA ALA A 99 8.04 12.10 -10.51
C ALA A 99 6.73 12.49 -11.21
N ARG A 100 5.73 11.59 -11.21
CA ARG A 100 4.42 11.86 -11.79
C ARG A 100 3.61 12.86 -10.96
N ALA A 101 3.71 12.73 -9.65
CA ALA A 101 3.10 13.61 -8.67
C ALA A 101 3.84 13.45 -7.33
N VAL A 102 3.61 14.39 -6.43
CA VAL A 102 4.02 14.24 -5.03
C VAL A 102 2.83 13.76 -4.19
N ALA A 103 3.14 13.02 -3.11
CA ALA A 103 2.16 12.59 -2.14
C ALA A 103 2.51 13.20 -0.78
N ILE A 104 1.56 13.94 -0.21
CA ILE A 104 1.82 14.76 0.97
C ILE A 104 0.82 14.42 2.06
N VAL A 105 1.33 13.93 3.20
CA VAL A 105 0.54 13.79 4.43
C VAL A 105 0.28 15.17 5.04
N SER A 106 -0.89 15.35 5.67
CA SER A 106 -1.15 16.57 6.44
C SER A 106 -0.12 16.75 7.55
N PRO A 107 0.09 17.97 8.05
CA PRO A 107 1.02 18.20 9.15
C PRO A 107 0.78 17.24 10.32
N PHE A 108 1.86 16.66 10.80
CA PHE A 108 1.90 15.67 11.87
C PHE A 108 2.63 16.22 13.09
N TYR A 109 2.64 15.52 14.21
CA TYR A 109 3.10 15.89 15.55
C TYR A 109 2.15 16.85 16.26
N TYR A 110 1.89 18.07 15.72
CA TYR A 110 0.87 18.95 16.25
C TYR A 110 -0.46 18.71 15.54
N ARG A 111 -1.53 18.56 16.31
CA ARG A 111 -2.88 18.42 15.76
C ARG A 111 -3.40 19.78 15.29
N LEU A 112 -3.76 19.89 14.03
CA LEU A 112 -4.29 21.10 13.43
C LEU A 112 -5.81 21.06 13.28
N SER A 113 -6.42 22.24 13.29
CA SER A 113 -7.82 22.40 12.89
C SER A 113 -8.00 22.16 11.39
N PRO A 114 -9.22 21.81 10.91
CA PRO A 114 -9.51 21.67 9.48
C PRO A 114 -9.11 22.89 8.65
N GLU A 115 -9.32 24.11 9.18
CA GLU A 115 -8.93 25.36 8.48
C GLU A 115 -7.40 25.49 8.34
N SER A 116 -6.63 25.06 9.35
CA SER A 116 -5.18 25.07 9.27
C SER A 116 -4.66 23.99 8.29
N VAL A 117 -5.31 22.83 8.23
CA VAL A 117 -5.01 21.78 7.22
C VAL A 117 -5.31 22.31 5.82
N TYR A 118 -6.46 22.98 5.63
CA TYR A 118 -6.79 23.62 4.36
C TYR A 118 -5.76 24.68 3.96
N ALA A 119 -5.38 25.58 4.88
CA ALA A 119 -4.40 26.63 4.62
C ALA A 119 -3.05 26.06 4.19
N TYR A 120 -2.58 24.99 4.85
CA TYR A 120 -1.35 24.29 4.51
C TYR A 120 -1.38 23.75 3.07
N PHE A 121 -2.39 22.98 2.71
CA PHE A 121 -2.49 22.40 1.37
C PHE A 121 -2.81 23.44 0.29
N ARG A 122 -3.53 24.52 0.63
CA ARG A 122 -3.76 25.62 -0.29
C ARG A 122 -2.45 26.28 -0.69
N GLU A 123 -1.55 26.57 0.24
CA GLU A 123 -0.24 27.13 -0.05
C GLU A 123 0.57 26.23 -0.99
N ILE A 124 0.58 24.93 -0.72
CA ILE A 124 1.23 23.94 -1.59
C ILE A 124 0.59 23.91 -2.97
N ALA A 125 -0.74 23.90 -3.06
CA ALA A 125 -1.46 23.85 -4.34
C ALA A 125 -1.18 25.05 -5.24
N LEU A 126 -0.96 26.23 -4.64
CA LEU A 126 -0.65 27.46 -5.36
C LEU A 126 0.81 27.54 -5.82
N ALA A 127 1.76 26.93 -5.09
CA ALA A 127 3.18 27.07 -5.33
C ALA A 127 3.86 25.83 -5.94
N SER A 128 3.23 24.66 -5.84
CA SER A 128 3.84 23.42 -6.35
C SER A 128 3.95 23.41 -7.88
N PRO A 129 5.13 23.11 -8.44
CA PRO A 129 5.30 22.94 -9.88
C PRO A 129 4.79 21.59 -10.42
N ILE A 130 4.45 20.67 -9.53
CA ILE A 130 4.05 19.29 -9.83
C ILE A 130 2.69 18.98 -9.21
N ASP A 131 1.95 18.02 -9.78
CA ASP A 131 0.69 17.56 -9.23
C ASP A 131 0.84 16.99 -7.82
N VAL A 132 -0.19 17.18 -6.99
CA VAL A 132 -0.20 16.80 -5.58
C VAL A 132 -1.31 15.79 -5.32
N THR A 133 -0.99 14.68 -4.69
CA THR A 133 -1.97 13.80 -4.05
C THR A 133 -1.92 14.01 -2.54
N LEU A 134 -3.09 14.20 -1.95
CA LEU A 134 -3.24 14.32 -0.50
C LEU A 134 -3.09 12.96 0.17
N TYR A 135 -2.56 12.92 1.37
CA TYR A 135 -2.49 11.69 2.15
C TYR A 135 -3.21 11.86 3.49
N ASN A 136 -4.36 11.22 3.64
CA ASN A 136 -5.13 11.17 4.87
C ASN A 136 -4.78 9.91 5.67
N ILE A 137 -4.17 10.08 6.84
CA ILE A 137 -3.86 9.03 7.81
C ILE A 137 -4.10 9.53 9.23
N PRO A 138 -5.35 9.50 9.72
CA PRO A 138 -5.72 10.09 11.02
C PRO A 138 -4.98 9.49 12.22
N MET A 139 -4.41 8.29 12.07
CA MET A 139 -3.59 7.63 13.07
C MET A 139 -2.30 8.39 13.39
N PHE A 140 -1.69 9.05 12.40
CA PHE A 140 -0.38 9.68 12.51
C PHE A 140 -0.39 11.18 12.27
N ALA A 141 -1.43 11.73 11.65
CA ALA A 141 -1.48 13.12 11.22
C ALA A 141 -2.87 13.73 11.40
N SER A 142 -2.95 15.04 11.23
CA SER A 142 -4.24 15.76 11.28
C SER A 142 -5.15 15.27 10.15
N PRO A 143 -6.41 14.88 10.44
CA PRO A 143 -7.31 14.33 9.42
C PRO A 143 -7.71 15.37 8.38
N ILE A 144 -7.95 14.91 7.16
CA ILE A 144 -8.55 15.68 6.06
C ILE A 144 -10.02 15.29 6.00
N ASP A 145 -10.91 16.17 6.45
CA ASP A 145 -12.35 15.92 6.40
C ASP A 145 -12.96 16.20 5.02
N VAL A 146 -14.20 15.78 4.83
CA VAL A 146 -14.89 15.93 3.53
C VAL A 146 -15.05 17.40 3.10
N PRO A 147 -15.44 18.36 3.98
CA PRO A 147 -15.50 19.77 3.60
C PRO A 147 -14.15 20.33 3.16
N THR A 148 -13.08 20.00 3.87
CA THR A 148 -11.70 20.41 3.53
C THR A 148 -11.28 19.83 2.18
N LEU A 149 -11.49 18.52 1.96
CA LEU A 149 -11.17 17.85 0.70
C LEU A 149 -11.91 18.49 -0.48
N ARG A 150 -13.21 18.78 -0.33
CA ARG A 150 -14.01 19.39 -1.40
C ARG A 150 -13.43 20.73 -1.82
N ARG A 151 -13.04 21.60 -0.87
CA ARG A 151 -12.41 22.89 -1.14
C ARG A 151 -11.03 22.73 -1.80
N LEU A 152 -10.23 21.76 -1.33
CA LEU A 152 -8.91 21.48 -1.89
C LEU A 152 -8.99 20.92 -3.32
N ALA A 153 -10.00 20.12 -3.62
CA ALA A 153 -10.22 19.56 -4.96
C ALA A 153 -10.56 20.66 -6.03
N GLU A 154 -10.86 21.89 -5.63
CA GLU A 154 -11.04 23.02 -6.57
C GLU A 154 -9.69 23.46 -7.19
N PHE A 155 -8.57 23.18 -6.55
CA PHE A 155 -7.24 23.48 -7.10
C PHE A 155 -6.84 22.45 -8.16
N PRO A 156 -6.50 22.87 -9.39
CA PRO A 156 -6.11 21.94 -10.47
C PRO A 156 -4.91 21.07 -10.12
N ARG A 157 -3.99 21.57 -9.29
CA ARG A 157 -2.80 20.85 -8.83
C ARG A 157 -3.10 19.71 -7.85
N ILE A 158 -4.23 19.78 -7.14
CA ILE A 158 -4.65 18.68 -6.27
C ILE A 158 -5.40 17.66 -7.12
N VAL A 159 -4.76 16.54 -7.41
CA VAL A 159 -5.26 15.54 -8.38
C VAL A 159 -5.79 14.28 -7.76
N GLY A 160 -5.65 14.11 -6.44
CA GLY A 160 -6.14 12.90 -5.77
C GLY A 160 -5.92 12.89 -4.27
N ILE A 161 -6.43 11.85 -3.65
CA ILE A 161 -6.24 11.55 -2.23
C ILE A 161 -5.98 10.05 -2.03
N LYS A 162 -5.01 9.74 -1.18
CA LYS A 162 -4.86 8.42 -0.54
C LYS A 162 -5.48 8.48 0.84
N ASP A 163 -6.38 7.56 1.17
CA ASP A 163 -6.98 7.47 2.50
C ASP A 163 -6.60 6.15 3.20
N SER A 164 -5.94 6.27 4.35
CA SER A 164 -5.54 5.17 5.24
C SER A 164 -6.35 5.13 6.55
N SER A 165 -7.53 5.75 6.59
CA SER A 165 -8.41 5.66 7.75
C SER A 165 -9.07 4.27 7.91
N GLY A 166 -9.23 3.54 6.78
CA GLY A 166 -10.00 2.31 6.74
C GLY A 166 -11.52 2.54 6.74
N ASP A 167 -11.99 3.79 6.81
CA ASP A 167 -13.41 4.15 6.86
C ASP A 167 -14.01 4.20 5.44
N VAL A 168 -14.63 3.09 5.03
CA VAL A 168 -15.30 2.98 3.72
C VAL A 168 -16.43 4.02 3.58
N ALA A 169 -17.17 4.30 4.65
CA ALA A 169 -18.25 5.27 4.62
C ALA A 169 -17.72 6.70 4.42
N MET A 170 -16.58 7.05 5.04
CA MET A 170 -15.89 8.31 4.81
C MET A 170 -15.42 8.41 3.36
N MET A 171 -14.80 7.38 2.81
CA MET A 171 -14.37 7.35 1.41
C MET A 171 -15.54 7.57 0.45
N MET A 172 -16.69 6.91 0.68
CA MET A 172 -17.90 7.12 -0.14
C MET A 172 -18.37 8.59 -0.09
N ARG A 173 -18.32 9.23 1.09
CA ARG A 173 -18.64 10.66 1.24
C ARG A 173 -17.66 11.54 0.48
N MET A 174 -16.35 11.25 0.54
CA MET A 174 -15.31 11.96 -0.21
C MET A 174 -15.54 11.86 -1.72
N ILE A 175 -15.76 10.65 -2.23
CA ILE A 175 -16.04 10.41 -3.66
C ILE A 175 -17.29 11.18 -4.10
N ARG A 176 -18.38 11.07 -3.34
CA ARG A 176 -19.64 11.77 -3.63
C ARG A 176 -19.48 13.29 -3.65
N ALA A 177 -18.64 13.83 -2.76
CA ALA A 177 -18.44 15.28 -2.63
C ALA A 177 -17.57 15.88 -3.75
N VAL A 178 -16.65 15.11 -4.34
CA VAL A 178 -15.62 15.62 -5.26
C VAL A 178 -15.86 15.15 -6.70
N ARG A 179 -16.16 13.89 -6.93
CA ARG A 179 -16.20 13.31 -8.29
C ARG A 179 -17.20 13.96 -9.25
N PRO A 180 -18.37 14.48 -8.82
CA PRO A 180 -19.29 15.17 -9.75
C PRO A 180 -18.70 16.42 -10.42
N SER A 181 -17.82 17.15 -9.71
CA SER A 181 -17.13 18.34 -10.24
C SER A 181 -15.73 18.05 -10.76
N ARG A 182 -15.09 16.98 -10.28
CA ARG A 182 -13.74 16.55 -10.63
C ARG A 182 -13.72 15.04 -10.95
N PRO A 183 -14.25 14.63 -12.12
CA PRO A 183 -14.29 13.21 -12.52
C PRO A 183 -12.89 12.61 -12.72
N ASP A 184 -11.88 13.45 -12.94
CA ASP A 184 -10.47 13.14 -13.06
C ASP A 184 -9.78 12.87 -11.70
N PHE A 185 -10.39 13.31 -10.58
CA PHE A 185 -9.80 13.20 -9.26
C PHE A 185 -9.63 11.74 -8.83
N CYS A 186 -8.42 11.39 -8.36
CA CYS A 186 -8.06 10.03 -8.00
C CYS A 186 -8.33 9.74 -6.51
N PHE A 187 -8.88 8.57 -6.21
CA PHE A 187 -9.08 8.06 -4.85
C PHE A 187 -8.33 6.75 -4.68
N LEU A 188 -7.36 6.70 -3.77
CA LEU A 188 -6.55 5.51 -3.47
C LEU A 188 -6.83 5.00 -2.05
N ALA A 189 -7.14 3.71 -1.94
CA ALA A 189 -7.29 3.03 -0.66
C ALA A 189 -5.90 2.77 -0.05
N GLY A 190 -5.64 3.33 1.12
CA GLY A 190 -4.36 3.20 1.82
C GLY A 190 -4.35 2.14 2.92
N TRP A 191 -5.50 1.52 3.22
CA TRP A 191 -5.62 0.47 4.23
C TRP A 191 -5.85 -0.88 3.55
N ASP A 192 -4.90 -1.78 3.65
CA ASP A 192 -4.82 -3.03 2.88
C ASP A 192 -6.05 -3.92 3.02
N VAL A 193 -6.56 -4.05 4.24
CA VAL A 193 -7.65 -4.98 4.58
C VAL A 193 -9.01 -4.60 4.00
N VAL A 194 -9.16 -3.40 3.47
CA VAL A 194 -10.42 -2.91 2.87
C VAL A 194 -10.27 -2.54 1.38
N LEU A 195 -9.25 -3.05 0.69
CA LEU A 195 -9.01 -2.69 -0.70
C LEU A 195 -10.22 -3.04 -1.60
N VAL A 196 -10.76 -4.24 -1.49
CA VAL A 196 -11.93 -4.66 -2.30
C VAL A 196 -13.16 -3.80 -2.02
N PRO A 197 -13.64 -3.61 -0.77
CA PRO A 197 -14.73 -2.68 -0.47
C PRO A 197 -14.49 -1.27 -1.00
N MET A 198 -13.27 -0.74 -0.88
CA MET A 198 -12.93 0.60 -1.37
C MET A 198 -13.01 0.70 -2.89
N LEU A 199 -12.51 -0.32 -3.63
CA LEU A 199 -12.64 -0.37 -5.09
C LEU A 199 -14.10 -0.44 -5.53
N LEU A 200 -14.94 -1.22 -4.83
CA LEU A 200 -16.38 -1.31 -5.09
C LEU A 200 -17.10 0.01 -4.75
N ALA A 201 -16.65 0.73 -3.74
CA ALA A 201 -17.15 2.06 -3.41
C ALA A 201 -16.76 3.14 -4.43
N GLY A 202 -15.83 2.84 -5.35
CA GLY A 202 -15.44 3.72 -6.44
C GLY A 202 -14.01 4.27 -6.38
N CYS A 203 -13.14 3.72 -5.53
CA CYS A 203 -11.72 4.03 -5.58
C CYS A 203 -11.09 3.61 -6.90
N ASP A 204 -10.07 4.35 -7.34
CA ASP A 204 -9.35 4.11 -8.57
C ASP A 204 -8.21 3.09 -8.41
N GLY A 205 -7.81 2.84 -7.17
CA GLY A 205 -6.73 1.92 -6.84
C GLY A 205 -6.41 1.90 -5.37
N GLY A 206 -5.21 1.46 -5.05
CA GLY A 206 -4.72 1.42 -3.68
C GLY A 206 -3.23 1.73 -3.56
N THR A 207 -2.85 2.11 -2.35
CA THR A 207 -1.46 2.26 -1.93
C THR A 207 -1.26 1.38 -0.70
N ASN A 208 -0.98 0.11 -0.94
CA ASN A 208 -1.10 -0.96 0.03
C ASN A 208 0.29 -1.52 0.41
N ALA A 209 0.58 -1.62 1.70
CA ALA A 209 1.88 -2.06 2.21
C ALA A 209 2.19 -3.52 1.82
N THR A 210 1.18 -4.39 1.74
CA THR A 210 1.32 -5.77 1.28
C THR A 210 1.90 -5.86 -0.12
N SER A 211 1.67 -4.86 -0.98
CA SER A 211 2.22 -4.85 -2.35
C SER A 211 3.75 -4.75 -2.40
N GLY A 212 4.41 -4.33 -1.32
CA GLY A 212 5.86 -4.38 -1.18
C GLY A 212 6.39 -5.78 -0.89
N VAL A 213 5.55 -6.68 -0.35
CA VAL A 213 5.91 -8.05 0.02
C VAL A 213 5.38 -9.07 -0.98
N VAL A 214 4.13 -8.93 -1.40
CA VAL A 214 3.43 -9.82 -2.33
C VAL A 214 2.76 -9.02 -3.46
N PRO A 215 3.55 -8.31 -4.29
CA PRO A 215 3.03 -7.45 -5.36
C PRO A 215 2.10 -8.21 -6.32
N GLU A 216 2.44 -9.45 -6.64
CA GLU A 216 1.67 -10.34 -7.50
C GLU A 216 0.26 -10.64 -6.95
N LEU A 217 0.14 -10.84 -5.63
CA LEU A 217 -1.15 -11.10 -5.00
C LEU A 217 -1.99 -9.82 -4.90
N THR A 218 -1.38 -8.71 -4.54
CA THR A 218 -2.07 -7.41 -4.46
C THR A 218 -2.53 -6.96 -5.86
N ARG A 219 -1.71 -7.17 -6.89
CA ARG A 219 -2.09 -6.96 -8.28
C ARG A 219 -3.27 -7.84 -8.68
N LYS A 220 -3.21 -9.15 -8.40
CA LYS A 220 -4.29 -10.09 -8.68
C LYS A 220 -5.60 -9.69 -7.97
N LEU A 221 -5.52 -9.22 -6.72
CA LEU A 221 -6.69 -8.72 -5.97
C LEU A 221 -7.38 -7.56 -6.69
N TYR A 222 -6.58 -6.59 -7.15
CA TYR A 222 -7.07 -5.47 -7.93
C TYR A 222 -7.73 -5.93 -9.23
N ASP A 223 -7.05 -6.78 -10.01
CA ASP A 223 -7.53 -7.27 -11.31
C ASP A 223 -8.83 -8.07 -11.17
N LEU A 224 -8.93 -8.97 -10.18
CA LEU A 224 -10.16 -9.73 -9.88
C LEU A 224 -11.33 -8.80 -9.54
N THR A 225 -11.07 -7.78 -8.72
CA THR A 225 -12.11 -6.82 -8.33
C THR A 225 -12.58 -6.01 -9.54
N ARG A 226 -11.65 -5.53 -10.37
CA ARG A 226 -11.96 -4.76 -11.60
C ARG A 226 -12.67 -5.59 -12.66
N ALA A 227 -12.40 -6.90 -12.70
CA ALA A 227 -13.09 -7.85 -13.57
C ALA A 227 -14.47 -8.30 -13.06
N GLY A 228 -14.90 -7.81 -11.88
CA GLY A 228 -16.18 -8.19 -11.29
C GLY A 228 -16.18 -9.60 -10.65
N GLN A 229 -15.02 -10.24 -10.51
CA GLN A 229 -14.89 -11.57 -9.88
C GLN A 229 -14.84 -11.45 -8.35
N ILE A 230 -15.93 -10.91 -7.79
CA ILE A 230 -15.98 -10.43 -6.40
C ILE A 230 -15.77 -11.55 -5.39
N GLU A 231 -16.34 -12.74 -5.60
CA GLU A 231 -16.14 -13.87 -4.69
C GLU A 231 -14.68 -14.31 -4.63
N ALA A 232 -14.00 -14.39 -5.76
CA ALA A 232 -12.57 -14.72 -5.82
C ALA A 232 -11.71 -13.60 -5.21
N ALA A 233 -12.07 -12.34 -5.47
CA ALA A 233 -11.42 -11.17 -4.87
C ALA A 233 -11.55 -11.19 -3.34
N MET A 234 -12.74 -11.45 -2.80
CA MET A 234 -12.96 -11.50 -1.36
C MET A 234 -12.22 -12.65 -0.69
N ARG A 235 -12.13 -13.83 -1.32
CA ARG A 235 -11.30 -14.94 -0.80
C ARG A 235 -9.84 -14.51 -0.68
N LEU A 236 -9.28 -13.89 -1.72
CA LEU A 236 -7.91 -13.37 -1.69
C LEU A 236 -7.75 -12.24 -0.66
N GLN A 237 -8.75 -11.34 -0.55
CA GLN A 237 -8.74 -10.26 0.45
C GLN A 237 -8.61 -10.78 1.87
N PHE A 238 -9.38 -11.82 2.26
CA PHE A 238 -9.29 -12.42 3.59
C PHE A 238 -7.93 -13.06 3.85
N ARG A 239 -7.32 -13.69 2.85
CA ARG A 239 -5.97 -14.25 2.98
C ARG A 239 -4.91 -13.17 3.10
N LEU A 240 -5.04 -12.07 2.34
CA LEU A 240 -4.15 -10.92 2.48
C LEU A 240 -4.34 -10.17 3.81
N LEU A 241 -5.55 -10.18 4.38
CA LEU A 241 -5.81 -9.66 5.72
C LEU A 241 -4.99 -10.44 6.77
N GLU A 242 -5.01 -11.77 6.71
CA GLU A 242 -4.21 -12.61 7.59
C GLU A 242 -2.71 -12.29 7.51
N LEU A 243 -2.17 -12.12 6.29
CA LEU A 243 -0.78 -11.73 6.08
C LEU A 243 -0.50 -10.32 6.60
N PHE A 244 -1.38 -9.36 6.30
CA PHE A 244 -1.24 -7.98 6.74
C PHE A 244 -1.21 -7.88 8.27
N ASP A 245 -2.16 -8.52 8.95
CA ASP A 245 -2.24 -8.52 10.42
C ASP A 245 -1.02 -9.21 11.03
N THR A 246 -0.56 -10.32 10.46
CA THR A 246 0.66 -11.00 10.89
C THR A 246 1.87 -10.08 10.81
N MET A 247 2.02 -9.30 9.74
CA MET A 247 3.13 -8.35 9.60
C MET A 247 2.96 -7.09 10.46
N LEU A 248 1.72 -6.58 10.56
CA LEU A 248 1.45 -5.33 11.29
C LEU A 248 1.62 -5.45 12.79
N TYR A 249 1.19 -6.60 13.36
CA TYR A 249 1.14 -6.81 14.81
C TYR A 249 2.29 -7.66 15.35
N SER A 250 3.25 -8.09 14.52
CA SER A 250 4.38 -8.91 14.96
C SER A 250 5.46 -8.12 15.70
N ALA A 251 5.61 -6.84 15.38
CA ALA A 251 6.58 -5.92 15.97
C ALA A 251 6.16 -4.47 15.70
N ASP A 252 6.94 -3.50 16.18
CA ASP A 252 6.72 -2.10 15.84
C ASP A 252 6.76 -1.90 14.32
N PHE A 253 5.76 -1.15 13.82
CA PHE A 253 5.68 -0.85 12.38
C PHE A 253 6.93 -0.08 11.90
N PRO A 254 7.54 -0.48 10.76
CA PRO A 254 7.08 -1.47 9.78
C PRO A 254 7.89 -2.79 9.79
N GLU A 255 8.45 -3.21 10.90
CA GLU A 255 9.44 -4.30 10.97
C GLU A 255 8.92 -5.65 10.45
N GLY A 256 7.65 -5.97 10.66
CA GLY A 256 7.04 -7.17 10.08
C GLY A 256 7.03 -7.15 8.55
N PHE A 257 6.81 -5.98 7.95
CA PHE A 257 6.90 -5.80 6.49
C PHE A 257 8.34 -5.91 5.99
N ARG A 258 9.32 -5.37 6.74
CA ARG A 258 10.76 -5.56 6.43
C ARG A 258 11.11 -7.04 6.40
N ALA A 259 10.71 -7.79 7.43
CA ALA A 259 10.90 -9.25 7.48
C ALA A 259 10.20 -9.96 6.31
N GLY A 260 9.01 -9.52 5.93
CA GLY A 260 8.30 -10.04 4.76
C GLY A 260 9.11 -9.86 3.46
N VAL A 261 9.67 -8.67 3.24
CA VAL A 261 10.53 -8.39 2.07
C VAL A 261 11.81 -9.22 2.10
N GLU A 262 12.43 -9.42 3.27
CA GLU A 262 13.59 -10.30 3.41
C GLU A 262 13.28 -11.75 3.04
N LEU A 263 12.12 -12.26 3.44
CA LEU A 263 11.65 -13.60 3.07
C LEU A 263 11.36 -13.73 1.56
N ARG A 264 11.26 -12.63 0.84
CA ARG A 264 11.19 -12.59 -0.64
C ARG A 264 12.58 -12.53 -1.29
N GLY A 265 13.67 -12.63 -0.50
CA GLY A 265 15.03 -12.73 -0.98
C GLY A 265 15.76 -11.40 -1.13
N PHE A 266 15.33 -10.36 -0.41
CA PHE A 266 16.01 -9.07 -0.35
C PHE A 266 16.75 -8.89 0.97
N ARG A 267 17.85 -8.14 0.94
CA ARG A 267 18.58 -7.74 2.16
C ARG A 267 18.03 -6.39 2.61
N MET A 268 17.35 -6.37 3.76
CA MET A 268 16.79 -5.12 4.30
C MET A 268 17.73 -4.43 5.29
N GLY A 269 18.79 -5.14 5.73
CA GLY A 269 19.80 -4.61 6.61
C GLY A 269 19.31 -4.21 7.99
N GLN A 270 20.08 -3.40 8.68
CA GLN A 270 19.76 -2.98 10.04
C GLN A 270 18.73 -1.86 10.05
N SER A 271 17.59 -2.07 10.75
CA SER A 271 16.61 -1.02 11.01
C SER A 271 17.24 0.17 11.75
N ARG A 272 16.81 1.38 11.40
CA ARG A 272 17.20 2.61 12.09
C ARG A 272 16.46 2.81 13.42
N GLN A 273 15.38 2.08 13.62
CA GLN A 273 14.65 2.06 14.88
C GLN A 273 15.17 0.90 15.73
N PRO A 274 15.75 1.16 16.90
CA PRO A 274 16.07 0.10 17.85
C PRO A 274 14.82 -0.64 18.28
N LEU A 275 14.86 -1.97 18.23
CA LEU A 275 13.79 -2.83 18.69
C LEU A 275 14.13 -3.41 20.07
N SER A 276 13.11 -3.57 20.93
CA SER A 276 13.28 -4.28 22.18
C SER A 276 13.44 -5.79 21.95
N GLU A 277 14.09 -6.48 22.87
CA GLU A 277 14.25 -7.95 22.79
C GLU A 277 12.92 -8.72 22.78
N SER A 278 11.84 -8.11 23.28
CA SER A 278 10.50 -8.69 23.26
C SER A 278 9.84 -8.65 21.90
N GLN A 279 10.33 -7.84 20.97
CA GLN A 279 9.78 -7.70 19.61
C GLN A 279 10.45 -8.68 18.67
N ARG A 280 10.12 -9.95 18.80
CA ARG A 280 10.65 -11.02 17.95
C ARG A 280 9.60 -11.44 16.93
N ILE A 281 9.93 -11.23 15.67
CA ILE A 281 9.10 -11.68 14.55
C ILE A 281 9.26 -13.18 14.39
N ASP A 282 8.14 -13.92 14.38
CA ASP A 282 8.13 -15.34 14.00
C ASP A 282 8.37 -15.46 12.49
N ARG A 283 9.65 -15.47 12.12
CA ARG A 283 10.07 -15.56 10.71
C ARG A 283 9.68 -16.91 10.08
N ALA A 284 9.64 -17.98 10.84
CA ALA A 284 9.27 -19.30 10.34
C ALA A 284 7.77 -19.36 10.01
N GLY A 285 6.93 -18.87 10.92
CA GLY A 285 5.49 -18.76 10.69
C GLY A 285 5.15 -17.82 9.54
N LEU A 286 5.78 -16.64 9.47
CA LEU A 286 5.58 -15.69 8.37
C LEU A 286 6.05 -16.28 7.02
N SER A 287 7.19 -16.97 6.99
CA SER A 287 7.69 -17.65 5.78
C SER A 287 6.70 -18.69 5.28
N ARG A 288 6.18 -19.52 6.19
CA ARG A 288 5.18 -20.55 5.86
C ARG A 288 3.90 -19.92 5.31
N LEU A 289 3.39 -18.86 5.96
CA LEU A 289 2.20 -18.16 5.50
C LEU A 289 2.39 -17.59 4.09
N LEU A 290 3.52 -16.93 3.83
CA LEU A 290 3.87 -16.40 2.49
C LEU A 290 3.90 -17.49 1.43
N GLN A 291 4.58 -18.60 1.71
CA GLN A 291 4.70 -19.71 0.76
C GLN A 291 3.35 -20.37 0.48
N CYS A 292 2.53 -20.58 1.52
CA CYS A 292 1.17 -21.11 1.36
C CYS A 292 0.30 -20.21 0.52
N LEU A 293 0.33 -18.89 0.79
CA LEU A 293 -0.44 -17.90 0.02
C LEU A 293 -0.04 -17.88 -1.46
N LEU A 294 1.25 -17.85 -1.74
CA LEU A 294 1.75 -17.86 -3.11
C LEU A 294 1.37 -19.13 -3.86
N ALA A 295 1.41 -20.29 -3.19
CA ALA A 295 1.01 -21.56 -3.76
C ALA A 295 -0.51 -21.64 -3.98
N GLU A 296 -1.33 -21.19 -3.01
CA GLU A 296 -2.79 -21.20 -3.08
C GLU A 296 -3.30 -20.42 -4.31
N PHE A 297 -2.64 -19.32 -4.66
CA PHE A 297 -3.04 -18.48 -5.78
C PHE A 297 -2.22 -18.69 -7.07
N GLY A 298 -1.41 -19.76 -7.12
CA GLY A 298 -0.77 -20.21 -8.35
C GLY A 298 0.55 -19.51 -8.71
N PHE A 299 1.22 -18.89 -7.75
CA PHE A 299 2.52 -18.23 -7.97
C PHE A 299 3.73 -19.09 -7.57
N VAL A 300 3.50 -20.27 -6.97
CA VAL A 300 4.50 -21.29 -6.66
C VAL A 300 3.90 -22.67 -6.98
N GLU A 301 4.67 -23.54 -7.62
CA GLU A 301 4.17 -24.85 -8.07
C GLU A 301 3.98 -25.85 -6.94
N THR A 302 4.92 -25.90 -5.99
CA THR A 302 4.90 -26.88 -4.89
C THR A 302 4.65 -26.18 -3.56
N PRO A 303 3.44 -26.33 -2.97
CA PRO A 303 3.16 -25.79 -1.66
C PRO A 303 3.94 -26.55 -0.58
N PRO A 304 4.34 -25.89 0.52
CA PRO A 304 4.82 -26.56 1.72
C PRO A 304 3.78 -27.54 2.28
N GLU A 305 4.25 -28.53 3.03
CA GLU A 305 3.37 -29.48 3.72
C GLU A 305 2.41 -28.75 4.68
N GLY A 306 1.14 -29.11 4.65
CA GLY A 306 0.09 -28.54 5.51
C GLY A 306 -0.45 -27.17 5.06
N CYS A 307 -0.16 -26.72 3.84
CA CYS A 307 -0.86 -25.57 3.25
C CYS A 307 -2.29 -25.93 2.84
N PRO A 308 -3.23 -24.94 2.84
CA PRO A 308 -4.55 -25.13 2.26
C PRO A 308 -4.45 -25.55 0.78
N PRO A 309 -5.39 -26.37 0.27
CA PRO A 309 -5.41 -26.74 -1.15
C PRO A 309 -5.61 -25.48 -2.03
N ARG A 310 -5.06 -25.54 -3.26
CA ARG A 310 -5.25 -24.45 -4.25
C ARG A 310 -6.73 -24.18 -4.46
N THR A 311 -7.10 -22.89 -4.47
CA THR A 311 -8.45 -22.48 -4.85
C THR A 311 -8.65 -22.80 -6.34
N GLY A 312 -9.48 -23.77 -6.62
CA GLY A 312 -9.71 -24.32 -7.97
C GLY A 312 -9.47 -25.82 -8.11
N ASP A 313 -8.68 -26.41 -7.23
CA ASP A 313 -8.34 -27.85 -7.22
C ASP A 313 -9.26 -28.72 -6.33
N LEU A 314 -10.50 -28.29 -6.13
CA LEU A 314 -11.50 -29.28 -5.70
C LEU A 314 -11.82 -30.14 -6.92
N SER A 315 -11.05 -31.22 -7.08
CA SER A 315 -11.42 -32.27 -8.04
C SER A 315 -12.85 -32.70 -7.77
N GLN A 316 -13.60 -33.08 -8.82
CA GLN A 316 -14.98 -33.61 -8.64
C GLN A 316 -15.02 -34.69 -7.58
N ASP A 317 -13.96 -35.51 -7.45
CA ASP A 317 -13.82 -36.54 -6.43
C ASP A 317 -13.80 -35.97 -4.99
N ARG A 318 -13.15 -34.84 -4.77
CA ARG A 318 -13.09 -34.22 -3.44
C ARG A 318 -14.38 -33.49 -3.08
N ILE A 319 -15.06 -32.91 -4.06
CA ILE A 319 -16.43 -32.36 -3.89
C ILE A 319 -17.37 -33.51 -3.53
N GLN A 320 -17.29 -34.66 -4.20
CA GLN A 320 -18.10 -35.84 -3.89
C GLN A 320 -17.80 -36.40 -2.49
N GLN A 321 -16.51 -36.45 -2.09
CA GLN A 321 -16.13 -36.91 -0.73
C GLN A 321 -16.65 -35.96 0.36
N ILE A 322 -16.51 -34.65 0.19
CA ILE A 322 -17.05 -33.65 1.13
C ILE A 322 -18.58 -33.74 1.18
N THR A 323 -19.22 -33.83 0.03
CA THR A 323 -20.69 -33.95 -0.07
C THR A 323 -21.17 -35.25 0.61
N ALA A 324 -20.50 -36.36 0.39
CA ALA A 324 -20.81 -37.63 1.04
C ALA A 324 -20.63 -37.57 2.57
N ALA A 325 -19.57 -36.94 3.04
CA ALA A 325 -19.29 -36.75 4.46
C ALA A 325 -20.36 -35.87 5.13
N VAL A 326 -20.75 -34.74 4.49
CA VAL A 326 -21.82 -33.86 4.97
C VAL A 326 -23.16 -34.56 5.00
N ILE A 327 -23.51 -35.33 3.96
CA ILE A 327 -24.74 -36.12 3.91
C ILE A 327 -24.76 -37.20 5.01
N ALA A 328 -23.64 -37.87 5.23
CA ALA A 328 -23.51 -38.86 6.29
C ALA A 328 -23.70 -38.27 7.69
N GLU A 329 -23.15 -37.07 7.92
CA GLU A 329 -23.28 -36.34 9.19
C GLU A 329 -24.73 -35.86 9.40
N LEU A 330 -25.36 -35.28 8.38
CA LEU A 330 -26.78 -34.88 8.45
C LEU A 330 -27.72 -36.04 8.68
N ARG A 331 -27.42 -37.25 8.14
CA ARG A 331 -28.18 -38.47 8.41
C ARG A 331 -28.00 -38.96 9.86
N ARG A 332 -26.80 -38.82 10.42
CA ARG A 332 -26.54 -39.14 11.85
C ARG A 332 -27.31 -38.21 12.78
N GLN A 333 -27.40 -36.94 12.48
CA GLN A 333 -28.12 -35.96 13.29
C GLN A 333 -29.64 -36.06 13.18
N ARG A 334 -30.19 -36.72 12.12
CA ARG A 334 -31.62 -36.97 11.96
C ARG A 334 -32.05 -38.34 12.53
N ALA A 335 -31.13 -39.16 12.94
CA ALA A 335 -31.38 -40.47 13.51
C ALA A 335 -31.37 -40.49 15.05
N ILE A 336 -31.25 -39.30 15.67
CA ILE A 336 -31.47 -39.01 17.08
C ILE A 336 -32.76 -38.18 17.22
#